data_66b512a0c501b5f99444601ddabf33ce
#
_entry.id   66b512a0c501b5f99444601ddabf33ce
#
_cell.length_a   1.000
_cell.length_b   1.000
_cell.length_c   1.000
_cell.angle_alpha   90.00
_cell.angle_beta   90.00
_cell.angle_gamma   90.00
#
_symmetry.space_group_name_H-M   'P 1'
#
loop_
_entity.id
_entity.type
_entity.pdbx_description
1 polymer ?
#
loop_
_entity_poly.entity_id
_entity_poly.type
_entity_poly.pdbx_seq_one_letter_code
_entity_poly.pdbx_strand_id
1 'polypeptide(L)'
;QGAPPEEDGIELKIYRMHGEGQQDYIKILDGTVTQAHFIDSEVELTITIENVMSRNVPKGKLSYYCINCIYDNKCALNMDEWKLKCYVDSHSGLTIQSKNLEDVENGWFTDGFIKMGNCYRQIKRHEGNTIYLKYPINDNDKQNIFYAYAGCSNLFTKCARKFHNTDNFSGVPYIPAYNVYTRRSTQNPPAYWVMTDVITRDTDGKIYSMNLG
;
A
#
# COMPACT_ATOMS: atom_id res chain seq x y z
N GLN A 1 -0.15 9.61 -15.01
CA GLN A 1 -0.20 9.80 -13.55
C GLN A 1 0.03 8.44 -12.93
N GLY A 2 1.23 8.16 -12.45
CA GLY A 2 1.59 6.86 -11.90
C GLY A 2 1.35 6.82 -10.40
N ALA A 3 1.11 5.61 -9.88
CA ALA A 3 1.20 5.33 -8.46
C ALA A 3 2.52 5.89 -7.88
N PRO A 4 2.56 6.24 -6.58
CA PRO A 4 3.81 6.63 -5.96
C PRO A 4 4.86 5.54 -6.18
N PRO A 5 6.13 5.90 -6.40
CA PRO A 5 7.18 4.91 -6.64
C PRO A 5 7.23 3.94 -5.46
N GLU A 6 7.27 2.65 -5.75
CA GLU A 6 7.53 1.64 -4.74
C GLU A 6 8.89 1.92 -4.12
N GLU A 7 8.95 2.04 -2.79
CA GLU A 7 10.19 2.34 -2.08
C GLU A 7 11.20 1.17 -2.08
N ASP A 8 10.80 -0.03 -2.55
CA ASP A 8 11.50 -1.28 -2.29
C ASP A 8 11.86 -2.08 -3.55
N GLY A 9 12.47 -1.47 -4.55
CA GLY A 9 12.86 -2.30 -5.71
C GLY A 9 13.97 -1.70 -6.57
N ILE A 10 15.21 -2.10 -6.32
CA ILE A 10 16.29 -1.87 -7.27
C ILE A 10 16.30 -3.04 -8.24
N GLU A 11 15.89 -2.81 -9.48
CA GLU A 11 16.07 -3.81 -10.55
C GLU A 11 17.52 -3.82 -11.03
N LEU A 12 18.10 -5.01 -11.10
CA LEU A 12 19.44 -5.23 -11.66
C LEU A 12 19.34 -6.09 -12.92
N LYS A 13 19.88 -5.57 -14.02
CA LYS A 13 19.98 -6.28 -15.31
C LYS A 13 21.44 -6.35 -15.72
N ILE A 14 21.96 -7.56 -15.89
CA ILE A 14 23.33 -7.80 -16.32
C ILE A 14 23.32 -8.28 -17.77
N TYR A 15 24.11 -7.64 -18.60
CA TYR A 15 24.27 -7.95 -20.01
C TYR A 15 25.72 -8.33 -20.30
N ARG A 16 25.91 -9.30 -21.20
CA ARG A 16 27.20 -9.65 -21.75
C ARG A 16 27.30 -9.18 -23.20
N MET A 17 28.39 -8.48 -23.51
CA MET A 17 28.70 -8.03 -24.85
C MET A 17 29.79 -8.95 -25.45
N HIS A 18 29.69 -9.27 -26.72
CA HIS A 18 30.67 -10.00 -27.49
C HIS A 18 31.47 -9.02 -28.38
N GLY A 19 32.68 -8.67 -27.93
CA GLY A 19 33.62 -7.87 -28.71
C GLY A 19 33.41 -6.36 -28.75
N GLU A 20 34.45 -5.61 -29.08
CA GLU A 20 34.37 -4.18 -29.28
C GLU A 20 33.66 -3.84 -30.60
N GLY A 21 32.58 -3.08 -30.54
CA GLY A 21 31.85 -2.56 -31.69
C GLY A 21 30.63 -3.37 -32.15
N GLN A 22 30.28 -4.48 -31.52
CA GLN A 22 28.99 -5.16 -31.78
C GLN A 22 27.92 -4.65 -30.83
N GLN A 23 26.77 -4.26 -31.39
CA GLN A 23 25.59 -3.84 -30.61
C GLN A 23 24.77 -5.01 -30.04
N ASP A 24 25.23 -6.23 -30.27
CA ASP A 24 24.55 -7.42 -29.76
C ASP A 24 24.97 -7.69 -28.31
N TYR A 25 24.04 -7.46 -27.41
CA TYR A 25 24.17 -7.81 -26.00
C TYR A 25 23.14 -8.87 -25.59
N ILE A 26 23.62 -9.86 -24.85
CA ILE A 26 22.76 -10.92 -24.31
C ILE A 26 22.51 -10.64 -22.83
N LYS A 27 21.25 -10.56 -22.45
CA LYS A 27 20.87 -10.43 -21.05
C LYS A 27 21.17 -11.74 -20.33
N ILE A 28 22.04 -11.71 -19.31
CA ILE A 28 22.45 -12.86 -18.52
C ILE A 28 21.58 -13.00 -17.28
N LEU A 29 21.25 -11.88 -16.65
CA LEU A 29 20.54 -11.85 -15.38
C LEU A 29 19.57 -10.69 -15.34
N ASP A 30 18.38 -10.95 -14.78
CA ASP A 30 17.34 -9.98 -14.51
C ASP A 30 16.72 -10.32 -13.16
N GLY A 31 16.75 -9.40 -12.23
CA GLY A 31 16.23 -9.65 -10.90
C GLY A 31 16.18 -8.41 -10.03
N THR A 32 15.59 -8.56 -8.86
CA THR A 32 15.46 -7.49 -7.87
C THR A 32 16.51 -7.68 -6.77
N VAL A 33 17.21 -6.60 -6.42
CA VAL A 33 18.16 -6.61 -5.31
C VAL A 33 17.37 -6.64 -4.00
N THR A 34 17.59 -7.70 -3.22
CA THR A 34 16.94 -7.90 -1.92
C THR A 34 17.81 -7.48 -0.75
N GLN A 35 19.14 -7.55 -0.93
CA GLN A 35 20.08 -7.18 0.13
C GLN A 35 21.38 -6.65 -0.49
N ALA A 36 21.98 -5.65 0.14
CA ALA A 36 23.29 -5.13 -0.19
C ALA A 36 24.18 -5.12 1.06
N HIS A 37 25.34 -5.74 0.95
CA HIS A 37 26.40 -5.69 1.96
C HIS A 37 27.58 -4.88 1.44
N PHE A 38 28.00 -3.90 2.22
CA PHE A 38 29.16 -3.08 1.90
C PHE A 38 30.35 -3.59 2.72
N ILE A 39 31.40 -4.04 2.03
CA ILE A 39 32.63 -4.56 2.62
C ILE A 39 33.80 -3.75 2.03
N ASP A 40 34.35 -2.86 2.84
CA ASP A 40 35.44 -1.95 2.46
C ASP A 40 35.21 -1.23 1.10
N SER A 41 35.83 -1.72 0.03
CA SER A 41 35.71 -1.17 -1.33
C SER A 41 34.79 -1.99 -2.25
N GLU A 42 34.18 -3.04 -1.74
CA GLU A 42 33.33 -3.95 -2.52
C GLU A 42 31.89 -3.91 -2.04
N VAL A 43 30.96 -4.18 -2.95
CA VAL A 43 29.54 -4.30 -2.65
C VAL A 43 29.05 -5.67 -3.08
N GLU A 44 28.59 -6.46 -2.12
CA GLU A 44 27.95 -7.74 -2.38
C GLU A 44 26.43 -7.53 -2.47
N LEU A 45 25.84 -7.89 -3.60
CA LEU A 45 24.40 -7.76 -3.85
C LEU A 45 23.76 -9.15 -3.90
N THR A 46 22.79 -9.37 -3.02
CA THR A 46 21.90 -10.53 -3.11
C THR A 46 20.72 -10.19 -4.02
N ILE A 47 20.55 -11.00 -5.08
CA ILE A 47 19.54 -10.75 -6.11
C ILE A 47 18.55 -11.90 -6.10
N THR A 48 17.27 -11.58 -6.08
CA THR A 48 16.21 -12.56 -6.31
C THR A 48 15.82 -12.54 -7.78
N ILE A 49 16.05 -13.67 -8.46
CA ILE A 49 15.63 -13.86 -9.84
C ILE A 49 14.15 -14.25 -9.83
N GLU A 50 13.31 -13.52 -10.59
CA GLU A 50 11.92 -13.96 -10.81
C GLU A 50 11.92 -15.31 -11.55
N ASN A 51 11.69 -16.36 -10.80
CA ASN A 51 11.52 -17.68 -11.40
C ASN A 51 10.12 -17.76 -12.00
N VAL A 52 10.03 -17.81 -13.34
CA VAL A 52 8.76 -17.92 -14.07
C VAL A 52 7.94 -19.14 -13.62
N MET A 53 8.62 -20.18 -13.14
CA MET A 53 7.99 -21.40 -12.61
C MET A 53 7.33 -21.22 -11.24
N SER A 54 7.72 -20.19 -10.48
CA SER A 54 7.12 -19.89 -9.16
C SER A 54 5.93 -18.93 -9.24
N ARG A 55 5.55 -18.49 -10.43
CA ARG A 55 4.38 -17.64 -10.60
C ARG A 55 3.12 -18.41 -10.22
N ASN A 56 2.40 -17.88 -9.24
CA ASN A 56 1.07 -18.42 -8.92
C ASN A 56 0.14 -18.25 -10.13
N VAL A 57 -0.44 -19.36 -10.57
CA VAL A 57 -1.49 -19.37 -11.60
C VAL A 57 -2.77 -19.89 -10.94
N PRO A 58 -3.87 -19.15 -10.98
CA PRO A 58 -4.10 -17.90 -11.69
C PRO A 58 -3.42 -16.69 -11.01
N LYS A 59 -3.08 -15.65 -11.81
CA LYS A 59 -2.45 -14.42 -11.34
C LYS A 59 -3.29 -13.64 -10.31
N GLY A 60 -4.60 -13.81 -10.34
CA GLY A 60 -5.54 -13.19 -9.40
C GLY A 60 -5.69 -14.03 -8.15
N LYS A 61 -5.36 -13.47 -6.99
CA LYS A 61 -5.71 -14.05 -5.69
C LYS A 61 -6.97 -13.36 -5.18
N LEU A 62 -7.94 -14.16 -4.72
CA LEU A 62 -9.05 -13.62 -3.95
C LEU A 62 -8.50 -13.15 -2.61
N SER A 63 -8.72 -11.91 -2.28
CA SER A 63 -8.28 -11.29 -1.04
C SER A 63 -9.44 -10.55 -0.39
N TYR A 64 -9.52 -10.62 0.93
CA TYR A 64 -10.41 -9.76 1.71
C TYR A 64 -10.09 -8.28 1.52
N TYR A 65 -8.81 -7.96 1.38
CA TYR A 65 -8.32 -6.61 1.18
C TYR A 65 -8.31 -6.25 -0.30
N CYS A 66 -8.46 -4.96 -0.59
CA CYS A 66 -8.26 -4.43 -1.94
C CYS A 66 -6.82 -4.70 -2.39
N ILE A 67 -6.66 -5.22 -3.60
CA ILE A 67 -5.35 -5.50 -4.20
C ILE A 67 -4.81 -4.33 -5.01
N ASN A 68 -5.61 -3.28 -5.21
CA ASN A 68 -5.18 -2.08 -5.92
C ASN A 68 -4.32 -1.20 -5.01
N CYS A 69 -3.33 -0.55 -5.59
CA CYS A 69 -2.63 0.54 -4.92
C CYS A 69 -3.52 1.79 -4.93
N ILE A 70 -3.50 2.56 -3.84
CA ILE A 70 -4.24 3.83 -3.80
C ILE A 70 -3.70 4.76 -4.91
N TYR A 71 -4.61 5.45 -5.60
CA TYR A 71 -4.33 6.37 -6.71
C TYR A 71 -3.79 5.72 -7.99
N ASP A 72 -3.77 4.38 -8.10
CA ASP A 72 -3.47 3.71 -9.36
C ASP A 72 -4.66 3.78 -10.34
N ASN A 73 -4.44 3.35 -11.58
CA ASN A 73 -5.47 3.36 -12.63
C ASN A 73 -6.69 2.47 -12.30
N LYS A 74 -6.52 1.45 -11.43
CA LYS A 74 -7.61 0.55 -11.02
C LYS A 74 -8.38 1.11 -9.84
N CYS A 75 -7.69 1.78 -8.91
CA CYS A 75 -8.32 2.53 -7.84
C CYS A 75 -9.06 3.78 -8.35
N ALA A 76 -8.54 4.39 -9.44
CA ALA A 76 -9.13 5.51 -10.15
C ALA A 76 -9.41 6.78 -9.31
N LEU A 77 -8.86 6.88 -8.11
CA LEU A 77 -8.92 8.11 -7.31
C LEU A 77 -7.97 9.16 -7.88
N ASN A 78 -8.46 10.39 -7.99
CA ASN A 78 -7.62 11.52 -8.37
C ASN A 78 -6.76 11.96 -7.18
N MET A 79 -5.46 11.74 -7.25
CA MET A 79 -4.51 12.07 -6.19
C MET A 79 -4.54 13.56 -5.78
N ASP A 80 -4.86 14.46 -6.71
CA ASP A 80 -4.86 15.89 -6.45
C ASP A 80 -6.04 16.36 -5.57
N GLU A 81 -7.12 15.61 -5.54
CA GLU A 81 -8.29 15.90 -4.69
C GLU A 81 -8.07 15.48 -3.23
N TRP A 82 -7.15 14.55 -3.00
CA TRP A 82 -6.89 13.95 -1.69
C TRP A 82 -5.57 14.40 -1.06
N LYS A 83 -5.02 15.51 -1.53
CA LYS A 83 -3.79 16.09 -0.97
C LYS A 83 -4.08 17.30 -0.10
N LEU A 84 -3.31 17.45 0.96
CA LEU A 84 -3.27 18.64 1.80
C LEU A 84 -1.87 19.27 1.70
N LYS A 85 -1.84 20.57 1.41
CA LYS A 85 -0.59 21.34 1.45
C LYS A 85 -0.29 21.72 2.90
N CYS A 86 0.88 21.35 3.38
CA CYS A 86 1.31 21.58 4.74
C CYS A 86 2.64 22.33 4.79
N TYR A 87 2.82 23.10 5.86
CA TYR A 87 4.10 23.75 6.17
C TYR A 87 4.75 23.00 7.33
N VAL A 88 6.07 22.84 7.26
CA VAL A 88 6.83 22.17 8.31
C VAL A 88 7.05 23.15 9.46
N ASP A 89 6.44 22.88 10.62
CA ASP A 89 6.68 23.63 11.85
C ASP A 89 7.91 23.05 12.60
N SER A 90 8.01 21.71 12.61
CA SER A 90 9.12 20.99 13.23
C SER A 90 9.36 19.67 12.50
N HIS A 91 10.62 19.28 12.39
CA HIS A 91 11.03 18.00 11.82
C HIS A 91 12.10 17.37 12.71
N SER A 92 11.87 16.12 13.12
CA SER A 92 12.82 15.35 13.94
C SER A 92 12.84 13.89 13.49
N GLY A 93 13.89 13.49 12.80
CA GLY A 93 14.07 12.11 12.34
C GLY A 93 12.90 11.62 11.48
N LEU A 94 12.03 10.78 12.08
CA LEU A 94 10.86 10.19 11.43
C LEU A 94 9.57 10.98 11.65
N THR A 95 9.60 12.12 12.34
CA THR A 95 8.41 12.89 12.68
C THR A 95 8.41 14.26 12.03
N ILE A 96 7.26 14.66 11.50
CA ILE A 96 7.00 15.99 10.96
C ILE A 96 5.77 16.55 11.67
N GLN A 97 5.87 17.78 12.13
CA GLN A 97 4.76 18.51 12.74
C GLN A 97 4.32 19.64 11.82
N SER A 98 3.01 19.81 11.72
CA SER A 98 2.39 20.89 10.96
C SER A 98 1.05 21.27 11.56
N LYS A 99 0.83 22.56 11.79
CA LYS A 99 -0.46 23.10 12.23
C LYS A 99 -1.59 22.83 11.25
N ASN A 100 -1.28 22.72 9.95
CA ASN A 100 -2.27 22.43 8.93
C ASN A 100 -2.95 21.07 9.09
N LEU A 101 -2.40 20.19 9.94
CA LEU A 101 -2.95 18.86 10.21
C LEU A 101 -3.96 18.85 11.36
N GLU A 102 -4.02 19.89 12.20
CA GLU A 102 -4.85 19.94 13.40
C GLU A 102 -6.36 19.83 13.09
N ASP A 103 -6.78 20.39 11.95
CA ASP A 103 -8.19 20.39 11.52
C ASP A 103 -8.60 19.07 10.83
N VAL A 104 -7.68 18.11 10.71
CA VAL A 104 -7.91 16.85 10.00
C VAL A 104 -8.08 15.71 10.99
N GLU A 105 -9.05 14.83 10.73
CA GLU A 105 -9.34 13.66 11.55
C GLU A 105 -8.08 12.81 11.77
N ASN A 106 -7.85 12.36 13.02
CA ASN A 106 -6.76 11.47 13.35
C ASN A 106 -6.76 10.21 12.49
N GLY A 107 -5.58 9.83 11.99
CA GLY A 107 -5.45 8.68 11.12
C GLY A 107 -5.82 8.92 9.66
N TRP A 108 -6.23 10.14 9.27
CA TRP A 108 -6.60 10.45 7.88
C TRP A 108 -5.47 10.14 6.89
N PHE A 109 -4.23 10.49 7.25
CA PHE A 109 -3.06 10.28 6.43
C PHE A 109 -2.32 8.96 6.71
N THR A 110 -2.76 8.18 7.71
CA THR A 110 -2.16 6.86 8.01
C THR A 110 -2.24 5.93 6.79
N ASP A 111 -1.16 5.22 6.49
CA ASP A 111 -0.97 4.39 5.28
C ASP A 111 -0.97 5.20 3.96
N GLY A 112 -0.87 6.51 4.05
CA GLY A 112 -0.66 7.39 2.92
C GLY A 112 0.81 7.70 2.71
N PHE A 113 1.08 8.80 2.01
CA PHE A 113 2.44 9.26 1.80
C PHE A 113 2.52 10.78 1.82
N ILE A 114 3.71 11.29 2.02
CA ILE A 114 4.04 12.69 1.81
C ILE A 114 4.88 12.85 0.54
N LYS A 115 4.75 14.02 -0.08
CA LYS A 115 5.64 14.49 -1.13
C LYS A 115 6.31 15.77 -0.67
N MET A 116 7.63 15.76 -0.58
CA MET A 116 8.45 16.93 -0.26
C MET A 116 9.48 17.11 -1.37
N GLY A 117 9.30 18.14 -2.19
CA GLY A 117 10.08 18.28 -3.44
C GLY A 117 9.87 17.10 -4.38
N ASN A 118 10.93 16.36 -4.68
CA ASN A 118 10.90 15.14 -5.49
C ASN A 118 10.92 13.87 -4.66
N CYS A 119 10.95 14.01 -3.32
CA CYS A 119 11.00 12.87 -2.41
C CYS A 119 9.60 12.46 -1.98
N TYR A 120 9.31 11.15 -2.03
CA TYR A 120 8.10 10.54 -1.50
C TYR A 120 8.47 9.71 -0.28
N ARG A 121 7.66 9.80 0.80
CA ARG A 121 7.83 8.98 2.01
C ARG A 121 6.50 8.49 2.50
N GLN A 122 6.44 7.21 2.85
CA GLN A 122 5.24 6.58 3.38
C GLN A 122 4.97 7.05 4.80
N ILE A 123 3.70 7.33 5.10
CA ILE A 123 3.22 7.68 6.42
C ILE A 123 2.86 6.40 7.17
N LYS A 124 3.51 6.17 8.30
CA LYS A 124 3.19 5.06 9.21
C LYS A 124 1.95 5.36 10.04
N ARG A 125 1.85 6.60 10.53
CA ARG A 125 0.78 7.03 11.45
C ARG A 125 0.60 8.55 11.39
N HIS A 126 -0.64 9.00 11.59
CA HIS A 126 -0.99 10.41 11.72
C HIS A 126 -1.78 10.62 13.01
N GLU A 127 -1.36 11.57 13.86
CA GLU A 127 -2.01 11.92 15.12
C GLU A 127 -1.95 13.44 15.34
N GLY A 128 -3.11 14.08 15.41
CA GLY A 128 -3.23 15.52 15.58
C GLY A 128 -2.40 16.28 14.53
N ASN A 129 -1.45 17.06 14.98
CA ASN A 129 -0.56 17.85 14.12
C ASN A 129 0.72 17.10 13.69
N THR A 130 0.86 15.80 14.01
CA THR A 130 2.10 15.04 13.82
C THR A 130 1.91 13.88 12.84
N ILE A 131 2.81 13.79 11.87
CA ILE A 131 2.97 12.67 10.94
C ILE A 131 4.22 11.89 11.33
N TYR A 132 4.07 10.57 11.44
CA TYR A 132 5.16 9.62 11.65
C TYR A 132 5.45 8.92 10.32
N LEU A 133 6.67 9.04 9.85
CA LEU A 133 7.13 8.43 8.61
C LEU A 133 7.65 7.01 8.84
N LYS A 134 7.62 6.20 7.81
CA LYS A 134 8.23 4.86 7.83
C LYS A 134 9.75 4.96 7.68
N TYR A 135 10.23 5.90 6.85
CA TYR A 135 11.64 6.17 6.58
C TYR A 135 11.97 7.66 6.71
N PRO A 136 13.20 8.01 7.10
CA PRO A 136 13.58 9.42 7.24
C PRO A 136 13.67 10.12 5.88
N ILE A 137 13.55 11.43 5.91
CA ILE A 137 13.83 12.29 4.75
C ILE A 137 15.31 12.65 4.78
N ASN A 138 15.96 12.51 3.63
CA ASN A 138 17.35 12.92 3.49
C ASN A 138 17.47 14.45 3.66
N ASP A 139 18.61 14.92 4.20
CA ASP A 139 18.80 16.33 4.45
C ASP A 139 18.73 17.21 3.18
N ASN A 140 19.13 16.65 2.03
CA ASN A 140 19.08 17.33 0.74
C ASN A 140 17.63 17.52 0.22
N ASP A 141 16.69 16.72 0.68
CA ASP A 141 15.28 16.73 0.24
C ASP A 141 14.37 17.53 1.18
N LYS A 142 14.91 18.00 2.33
CA LYS A 142 14.15 18.77 3.31
C LYS A 142 13.72 20.12 2.74
N GLN A 143 12.41 20.36 2.78
CA GLN A 143 11.79 21.62 2.38
C GLN A 143 10.80 22.09 3.45
N ASN A 144 10.48 23.37 3.43
CA ASN A 144 9.50 23.96 4.36
C ASN A 144 8.05 23.64 4.00
N ILE A 145 7.82 23.05 2.83
CA ILE A 145 6.47 22.73 2.32
C ILE A 145 6.47 21.27 1.90
N PHE A 146 5.41 20.58 2.30
CA PHE A 146 5.11 19.23 1.84
C PHE A 146 3.62 19.07 1.51
N TYR A 147 3.31 18.05 0.74
CA TYR A 147 1.94 17.62 0.47
C TYR A 147 1.71 16.28 1.14
N ALA A 148 0.68 16.21 2.02
CA ALA A 148 0.24 14.96 2.62
C ALA A 148 -0.93 14.39 1.81
N TYR A 149 -0.85 13.11 1.48
CA TYR A 149 -1.86 12.40 0.71
C TYR A 149 -2.61 11.43 1.60
N ALA A 150 -3.94 11.41 1.47
CA ALA A 150 -4.79 10.56 2.26
C ALA A 150 -4.44 9.08 2.08
N GLY A 151 -4.36 8.34 3.19
CA GLY A 151 -3.99 6.93 3.18
C GLY A 151 -5.16 5.97 3.11
N CYS A 152 -4.92 4.77 2.59
CA CYS A 152 -5.89 3.69 2.48
C CYS A 152 -5.33 2.41 3.12
N SER A 153 -6.10 1.80 4.02
CA SER A 153 -5.78 0.51 4.64
C SER A 153 -6.26 -0.70 3.82
N ASN A 154 -6.67 -0.48 2.57
CA ASN A 154 -7.19 -1.51 1.67
C ASN A 154 -8.44 -2.25 2.18
N LEU A 155 -9.10 -1.74 3.22
CA LEU A 155 -10.35 -2.27 3.75
C LEU A 155 -11.56 -1.70 3.00
N PHE A 156 -12.56 -2.54 2.75
CA PHE A 156 -13.82 -2.15 2.12
C PHE A 156 -14.50 -0.99 2.85
N THR A 157 -14.56 -1.04 4.18
CA THR A 157 -15.17 0.02 5.01
C THR A 157 -14.46 1.36 4.86
N LYS A 158 -13.12 1.36 4.71
CA LYS A 158 -12.34 2.58 4.47
C LYS A 158 -12.61 3.13 3.07
N CYS A 159 -12.64 2.25 2.06
CA CYS A 159 -12.96 2.61 0.69
C CYS A 159 -14.36 3.24 0.59
N ALA A 160 -15.36 2.64 1.25
CA ALA A 160 -16.74 3.12 1.23
C ALA A 160 -16.93 4.45 1.99
N ARG A 161 -16.41 4.54 3.23
CA ARG A 161 -16.70 5.70 4.10
C ARG A 161 -15.84 6.92 3.82
N LYS A 162 -14.56 6.71 3.51
CA LYS A 162 -13.61 7.80 3.31
C LYS A 162 -13.56 8.28 1.87
N PHE A 163 -13.49 7.33 0.92
CA PHE A 163 -13.25 7.65 -0.48
C PHE A 163 -14.49 7.55 -1.36
N HIS A 164 -15.58 6.96 -0.88
CA HIS A 164 -16.81 6.70 -1.66
C HIS A 164 -16.52 6.00 -3.00
N ASN A 165 -15.55 5.07 -3.00
CA ASN A 165 -14.97 4.46 -4.20
C ASN A 165 -15.15 2.94 -4.24
N THR A 166 -16.30 2.45 -3.81
CA THR A 166 -16.60 1.01 -3.73
C THR A 166 -16.61 0.31 -5.08
N ASP A 167 -16.92 1.03 -6.15
CA ASP A 167 -17.00 0.48 -7.51
C ASP A 167 -15.62 0.03 -8.03
N ASN A 168 -14.55 0.64 -7.52
CA ASN A 168 -13.18 0.32 -7.86
C ASN A 168 -12.50 -0.57 -6.79
N PHE A 169 -13.27 -1.11 -5.84
CA PHE A 169 -12.73 -2.00 -4.82
C PHE A 169 -12.49 -3.41 -5.39
N SER A 170 -11.24 -3.83 -5.44
CA SER A 170 -10.83 -5.14 -6.01
C SER A 170 -10.65 -6.25 -4.97
N GLY A 171 -11.14 -6.07 -3.76
CA GLY A 171 -11.19 -7.12 -2.74
C GLY A 171 -12.53 -7.83 -2.73
N VAL A 172 -12.59 -8.95 -2.00
CA VAL A 172 -13.82 -9.71 -1.75
C VAL A 172 -14.09 -9.68 -0.24
N PRO A 173 -14.84 -8.68 0.27
CA PRO A 173 -15.01 -8.47 1.71
C PRO A 173 -15.78 -9.59 2.44
N TYR A 174 -16.45 -10.44 1.68
CA TYR A 174 -17.25 -11.55 2.22
C TYR A 174 -16.64 -12.92 1.94
N ILE A 175 -15.33 -12.98 1.71
CA ILE A 175 -14.64 -14.25 1.49
C ILE A 175 -14.69 -15.10 2.77
N PRO A 176 -15.13 -16.35 2.73
CA PRO A 176 -15.13 -17.19 3.93
C PRO A 176 -13.69 -17.42 4.41
N ALA A 177 -13.47 -17.35 5.71
CA ALA A 177 -12.15 -17.56 6.33
C ALA A 177 -11.65 -19.01 6.21
N TYR A 178 -12.49 -19.91 5.73
CA TYR A 178 -12.17 -21.34 5.52
C TYR A 178 -12.56 -21.78 4.11
N ASN A 179 -11.88 -22.82 3.61
CA ASN A 179 -12.24 -23.44 2.36
C ASN A 179 -13.51 -24.32 2.56
N VAL A 180 -14.62 -23.89 2.00
CA VAL A 180 -15.92 -24.60 2.12
C VAL A 180 -15.90 -25.99 1.52
N TYR A 181 -15.01 -26.28 0.56
CA TYR A 181 -14.89 -27.59 -0.10
C TYR A 181 -14.05 -28.60 0.68
N THR A 182 -13.20 -28.15 1.62
CA THR A 182 -12.39 -29.06 2.44
C THR A 182 -13.09 -29.49 3.73
N ARG A 183 -14.26 -28.95 4.01
CA ARG A 183 -15.00 -29.23 5.23
C ARG A 183 -15.65 -30.61 5.12
N ARG A 184 -15.15 -31.56 5.86
CA ARG A 184 -15.88 -32.83 6.11
C ARG A 184 -17.12 -32.51 6.93
N SER A 185 -18.26 -33.13 6.59
CA SER A 185 -19.58 -32.91 7.17
C SER A 185 -19.70 -33.18 8.69
N THR A 186 -18.65 -33.66 9.34
CA THR A 186 -18.58 -34.01 10.74
C THR A 186 -17.97 -32.99 11.69
N GLN A 187 -17.47 -31.87 11.17
CA GLN A 187 -16.91 -30.81 12.03
C GLN A 187 -17.94 -29.69 12.21
N ASN A 188 -18.42 -29.54 13.44
CA ASN A 188 -19.19 -28.37 13.83
C ASN A 188 -18.40 -27.08 13.46
N PRO A 189 -19.07 -26.04 12.95
CA PRO A 189 -18.42 -24.76 12.75
C PRO A 189 -17.78 -24.33 14.07
N PRO A 190 -16.54 -23.85 14.03
CA PRO A 190 -15.99 -23.23 15.22
C PRO A 190 -16.93 -22.11 15.69
N ALA A 191 -17.15 -22.04 16.99
CA ALA A 191 -18.16 -21.21 17.65
C ALA A 191 -17.98 -19.66 17.46
N TYR A 192 -17.01 -19.23 16.68
CA TYR A 192 -16.72 -17.80 16.42
C TYR A 192 -17.31 -17.26 15.10
N TRP A 193 -18.25 -17.98 14.47
CA TRP A 193 -19.09 -17.41 13.42
C TRP A 193 -20.21 -16.57 14.04
N VAL A 194 -19.82 -15.56 14.74
CA VAL A 194 -20.75 -14.47 15.02
C VAL A 194 -20.65 -13.52 13.81
N MET A 195 -21.59 -13.64 12.87
CA MET A 195 -21.90 -12.53 11.99
C MET A 195 -22.45 -11.43 12.88
N THR A 196 -21.57 -10.56 13.37
CA THR A 196 -21.95 -9.55 14.32
C THR A 196 -22.84 -8.48 13.73
N ASP A 197 -22.98 -8.32 12.40
CA ASP A 197 -23.92 -7.37 11.85
C ASP A 197 -24.38 -7.77 10.44
N VAL A 198 -25.47 -8.47 10.33
CA VAL A 198 -26.27 -8.43 9.11
C VAL A 198 -27.09 -7.15 9.14
N ILE A 199 -26.59 -6.11 8.49
CA ILE A 199 -27.35 -4.89 8.27
C ILE A 199 -28.32 -5.16 7.12
N THR A 200 -29.57 -5.46 7.43
CA THR A 200 -30.64 -5.46 6.43
C THR A 200 -31.28 -4.08 6.42
N ARG A 201 -31.45 -3.52 5.24
CA ARG A 201 -32.28 -2.34 5.00
C ARG A 201 -33.63 -2.80 4.48
N ASP A 202 -34.71 -2.29 5.08
CA ASP A 202 -36.02 -2.38 4.46
C ASP A 202 -36.21 -1.36 3.33
N THR A 203 -37.34 -1.44 2.64
CA THR A 203 -37.71 -0.54 1.55
C THR A 203 -37.80 0.93 1.98
N ASP A 204 -37.88 1.20 3.27
CA ASP A 204 -37.99 2.55 3.86
C ASP A 204 -36.64 3.06 4.39
N GLY A 205 -35.55 2.31 4.14
CA GLY A 205 -34.19 2.70 4.52
C GLY A 205 -33.83 2.49 5.99
N LYS A 206 -34.70 1.83 6.78
CA LYS A 206 -34.48 1.56 8.20
C LYS A 206 -33.53 0.38 8.39
N ILE A 207 -32.52 0.59 9.23
CA ILE A 207 -31.47 -0.41 9.51
C ILE A 207 -31.90 -1.29 10.68
N TYR A 208 -31.90 -2.60 10.48
CA TYR A 208 -32.10 -3.59 11.54
C TYR A 208 -30.81 -4.36 11.78
N SER A 209 -30.33 -4.39 13.02
CA SER A 209 -29.26 -5.28 13.45
C SER A 209 -29.90 -6.55 14.03
N MET A 210 -29.57 -7.72 13.48
CA MET A 210 -29.99 -8.99 14.04
C MET A 210 -28.80 -9.57 14.80
N ASN A 211 -28.84 -9.56 16.13
CA ASN A 211 -27.95 -10.35 16.97
C ASN A 211 -28.42 -11.81 16.90
N LEU A 212 -27.66 -12.62 16.19
CA LEU A 212 -27.79 -14.09 16.28
C LEU A 212 -26.86 -14.54 17.40
N GLY A 213 -27.42 -14.72 18.60
CA GLY A 213 -26.75 -15.26 19.78
C GLY A 213 -26.22 -16.68 19.63
#